data_5ce6872f32aef447353b96cc34c30ddb
#
_entry.id   5ce6872f32aef447353b96cc34c30ddb
#
_cell.length_a   1.000
_cell.length_b   1.000
_cell.length_c   1.000
_cell.angle_alpha   90.00
_cell.angle_beta   90.00
_cell.angle_gamma   90.00
#
_symmetry.space_group_name_H-M   'P 1'
#
loop_
_entity.id
_entity.type
_entity.pdbx_description
1 polymer ?
#
loop_
_entity_poly.entity_id
_entity_poly.type
_entity_poly.pdbx_seq_one_letter_code
_entity_poly.pdbx_strand_id
1 'polypeptide(L)'
;AGALACPIVYAGNRAALDEARPLLAGKTLIATENVMPEFNELNIEPARGAIRQIFIDRIVHAKGIDRAQSMFDQVLMPTPLAVMEGARLVADGCSGAGGLGELLVVDPGGATTDVHSVASGAPANAGVIPRGLPEPRVKRTVEGDLGMRHNASTVMHAAGLDAIAQDAGLTTARANALIERFTSDVERLPAGDE
;
A
#
# COMPACT_ATOMS: atom_id res chain seq x y z
N ALA A 1 8.73 4.57 -24.83
CA ALA A 1 7.44 3.85 -24.97
C ALA A 1 7.64 2.40 -25.43
N GLY A 2 8.60 2.11 -26.33
CA GLY A 2 8.82 0.76 -26.90
C GLY A 2 9.14 -0.34 -25.89
N ALA A 3 9.82 -0.02 -24.79
CA ALA A 3 10.29 -0.99 -23.78
C ALA A 3 9.22 -1.42 -22.76
N LEU A 4 8.09 -0.74 -22.66
CA LEU A 4 7.06 -1.04 -21.67
C LEU A 4 6.04 -2.05 -22.20
N ALA A 5 5.88 -3.18 -21.52
CA ALA A 5 4.89 -4.23 -21.86
C ALA A 5 3.61 -4.12 -21.00
N CYS A 6 3.51 -3.13 -20.11
CA CYS A 6 2.35 -2.92 -19.23
C CYS A 6 1.30 -1.99 -19.85
N PRO A 7 0.03 -2.06 -19.43
CA PRO A 7 -0.97 -1.03 -19.72
C PRO A 7 -0.52 0.33 -19.18
N ILE A 8 -0.98 1.36 -19.85
CA ILE A 8 -0.67 2.75 -19.53
C ILE A 8 -1.97 3.45 -19.14
N VAL A 9 -2.02 4.05 -17.96
CA VAL A 9 -3.11 4.95 -17.56
C VAL A 9 -2.65 6.38 -17.84
N TYR A 10 -3.40 7.07 -18.69
CA TYR A 10 -3.19 8.48 -18.97
C TYR A 10 -4.19 9.31 -18.17
N ALA A 11 -3.70 10.08 -17.24
CA ALA A 11 -4.48 10.91 -16.34
C ALA A 11 -4.00 12.38 -16.35
N GLY A 12 -3.54 12.82 -17.49
CA GLY A 12 -2.99 14.18 -17.72
C GLY A 12 -3.94 15.10 -18.48
N ASN A 13 -3.36 16.16 -19.04
CA ASN A 13 -4.10 17.15 -19.79
C ASN A 13 -4.82 16.51 -20.99
N ARG A 14 -6.14 16.68 -21.05
CA ARG A 14 -6.98 16.13 -22.11
C ARG A 14 -6.58 16.63 -23.50
N ALA A 15 -6.13 17.88 -23.61
CA ALA A 15 -5.69 18.44 -24.91
C ALA A 15 -4.43 17.75 -25.47
N ALA A 16 -3.56 17.20 -24.60
CA ALA A 16 -2.36 16.48 -25.02
C ALA A 16 -2.60 14.98 -25.27
N LEU A 17 -3.80 14.46 -24.99
CA LEU A 17 -4.12 13.04 -25.19
C LEU A 17 -4.03 12.62 -26.66
N ASP A 18 -4.48 13.48 -27.57
CA ASP A 18 -4.47 13.18 -29.00
C ASP A 18 -3.04 13.11 -29.57
N GLU A 19 -2.12 13.89 -29.00
CA GLU A 19 -0.69 13.80 -29.31
C GLU A 19 -0.04 12.56 -28.69
N ALA A 20 -0.48 12.16 -27.50
CA ALA A 20 0.05 11.00 -26.79
C ALA A 20 -0.36 9.67 -27.44
N ARG A 21 -1.57 9.57 -27.99
CA ARG A 21 -2.12 8.35 -28.62
C ARG A 21 -1.20 7.74 -29.69
N PRO A 22 -0.72 8.47 -30.69
CA PRO A 22 0.16 7.89 -31.71
C PRO A 22 1.52 7.47 -31.14
N LEU A 23 2.04 8.17 -30.10
CA LEU A 23 3.29 7.83 -29.45
C LEU A 23 3.19 6.53 -28.63
N LEU A 24 1.98 6.16 -28.25
CA LEU A 24 1.65 4.97 -27.45
C LEU A 24 0.95 3.90 -28.30
N ALA A 25 0.99 4.00 -29.62
CA ALA A 25 0.40 3.03 -30.52
C ALA A 25 0.93 1.62 -30.23
N GLY A 26 0.04 0.63 -30.22
CA GLY A 26 0.36 -0.77 -29.88
C GLY A 26 0.43 -1.05 -28.37
N LYS A 27 0.09 -0.07 -27.51
CA LYS A 27 -0.06 -0.24 -26.05
C LYS A 27 -1.53 -0.20 -25.67
N THR A 28 -1.87 -0.92 -24.60
CA THR A 28 -3.18 -0.76 -23.97
C THR A 28 -3.16 0.59 -23.24
N LEU A 29 -3.87 1.57 -23.79
CA LEU A 29 -3.98 2.93 -23.23
C LEU A 29 -5.37 3.14 -22.66
N ILE A 30 -5.45 3.44 -21.38
CA ILE A 30 -6.67 3.80 -20.66
C ILE A 30 -6.57 5.28 -20.31
N ALA A 31 -7.45 6.10 -20.90
CA ALA A 31 -7.51 7.52 -20.59
C ALA A 31 -8.54 7.75 -19.50
N THR A 32 -8.16 8.52 -18.49
CA THR A 32 -9.01 8.98 -17.37
C THR A 32 -9.09 10.50 -17.35
N GLU A 33 -9.82 11.03 -16.41
CA GLU A 33 -9.80 12.45 -16.12
C GLU A 33 -8.41 12.89 -15.61
N ASN A 34 -8.11 14.19 -15.77
CA ASN A 34 -6.87 14.77 -15.28
C ASN A 34 -6.80 14.66 -13.75
N VAL A 35 -5.69 14.17 -13.22
CA VAL A 35 -5.44 14.11 -11.77
C VAL A 35 -5.32 15.49 -11.13
N MET A 36 -5.01 16.51 -11.93
CA MET A 36 -4.96 17.91 -11.50
C MET A 36 -5.64 18.78 -12.57
N PRO A 37 -6.99 18.83 -12.58
CA PRO A 37 -7.72 19.62 -13.58
C PRO A 37 -7.43 21.11 -13.48
N GLU A 38 -7.24 21.60 -12.27
CA GLU A 38 -6.85 22.98 -11.95
C GLU A 38 -5.66 23.00 -10.99
N PHE A 39 -4.96 24.12 -10.92
CA PHE A 39 -3.79 24.27 -10.05
C PHE A 39 -4.21 24.09 -8.57
N ASN A 40 -3.53 23.16 -7.87
CA ASN A 40 -3.83 22.73 -6.49
C ASN A 40 -5.16 21.99 -6.28
N GLU A 41 -5.88 21.63 -7.33
CA GLU A 41 -7.08 20.81 -7.23
C GLU A 41 -6.77 19.37 -7.67
N LEU A 42 -6.88 18.43 -6.73
CA LEU A 42 -6.62 17.01 -7.00
C LEU A 42 -7.90 16.25 -7.32
N ASN A 43 -7.91 15.55 -8.45
CA ASN A 43 -8.95 14.62 -8.89
C ASN A 43 -8.32 13.23 -9.12
N ILE A 44 -8.01 12.52 -8.06
CA ILE A 44 -7.25 11.26 -8.12
C ILE A 44 -8.12 10.02 -8.31
N GLU A 45 -9.41 10.07 -8.00
CA GLU A 45 -10.29 8.90 -7.97
C GLU A 45 -10.47 8.22 -9.33
N PRO A 46 -10.63 8.93 -10.46
CA PRO A 46 -10.72 8.29 -11.77
C PRO A 46 -9.46 7.49 -12.14
N ALA A 47 -8.28 8.03 -11.84
CA ALA A 47 -7.01 7.34 -12.08
C ALA A 47 -6.83 6.13 -11.15
N ARG A 48 -7.20 6.27 -9.87
CA ARG A 48 -7.23 5.14 -8.92
C ARG A 48 -8.14 4.02 -9.39
N GLY A 49 -9.34 4.35 -9.84
CA GLY A 49 -10.29 3.38 -10.37
C GLY A 49 -9.73 2.59 -11.55
N ALA A 50 -9.12 3.28 -12.52
CA ALA A 50 -8.51 2.66 -13.69
C ALA A 50 -7.32 1.75 -13.30
N ILE A 51 -6.43 2.19 -12.43
CA ILE A 51 -5.30 1.41 -11.94
C ILE A 51 -5.79 0.16 -11.20
N ARG A 52 -6.79 0.31 -10.32
CA ARG A 52 -7.42 -0.79 -9.61
C ARG A 52 -8.00 -1.84 -10.55
N GLN A 53 -8.73 -1.42 -11.58
CA GLN A 53 -9.32 -2.34 -12.55
C GLN A 53 -8.25 -3.15 -13.28
N ILE A 54 -7.18 -2.50 -13.77
CA ILE A 54 -6.05 -3.17 -14.40
C ILE A 54 -5.41 -4.19 -13.45
N PHE A 55 -5.26 -3.83 -12.18
CA PHE A 55 -4.67 -4.70 -11.17
C PHE A 55 -5.53 -5.95 -10.94
N ILE A 56 -6.83 -5.78 -10.76
CA ILE A 56 -7.79 -6.88 -10.59
C ILE A 56 -7.76 -7.80 -11.81
N ASP A 57 -7.90 -7.24 -13.02
CA ASP A 57 -7.93 -8.00 -14.27
C ASP A 57 -6.65 -8.82 -14.46
N ARG A 58 -5.49 -8.26 -14.10
CA ARG A 58 -4.21 -8.96 -14.25
C ARG A 58 -3.95 -9.99 -13.17
N ILE A 59 -4.30 -9.71 -11.92
CA ILE A 59 -4.06 -10.64 -10.80
C ILE A 59 -5.00 -11.82 -10.86
N VAL A 60 -6.26 -11.58 -11.19
CA VAL A 60 -7.24 -12.65 -11.34
C VAL A 60 -6.76 -13.67 -12.37
N HIS A 61 -6.22 -13.21 -13.51
CA HIS A 61 -5.74 -14.11 -14.56
C HIS A 61 -4.35 -14.70 -14.31
N ALA A 62 -3.47 -14.03 -13.54
CA ALA A 62 -2.05 -14.43 -13.43
C ALA A 62 -1.72 -15.43 -12.33
N LYS A 63 -2.53 -15.55 -11.27
CA LYS A 63 -2.18 -16.33 -10.08
C LYS A 63 -3.09 -17.54 -9.78
N GLY A 64 -3.85 -18.01 -10.76
CA GLY A 64 -4.76 -19.16 -10.55
C GLY A 64 -5.89 -18.86 -9.54
N ILE A 65 -6.15 -17.58 -9.30
CA ILE A 65 -7.28 -17.09 -8.49
C ILE A 65 -8.60 -17.50 -9.13
N ASP A 66 -8.60 -17.87 -10.43
CA ASP A 66 -9.76 -18.47 -11.11
C ASP A 66 -10.36 -19.65 -10.32
N ARG A 67 -9.51 -20.43 -9.62
CA ARG A 67 -10.00 -21.50 -8.73
C ARG A 67 -10.62 -20.94 -7.45
N ALA A 68 -10.12 -19.87 -6.90
CA ALA A 68 -10.73 -19.21 -5.74
C ALA A 68 -11.98 -18.45 -6.13
N GLN A 69 -12.06 -17.87 -7.34
CA GLN A 69 -13.24 -17.19 -7.86
C GLN A 69 -14.46 -18.14 -7.96
N SER A 70 -14.25 -19.43 -8.19
CA SER A 70 -15.34 -20.41 -8.16
C SER A 70 -15.93 -20.63 -6.75
N MET A 71 -15.22 -20.19 -5.71
CA MET A 71 -15.65 -20.27 -4.30
C MET A 71 -16.20 -18.95 -3.77
N PHE A 72 -15.96 -17.84 -4.46
CA PHE A 72 -16.40 -16.50 -4.09
C PHE A 72 -17.02 -15.82 -5.31
N ASP A 73 -18.13 -15.12 -5.11
CA ASP A 73 -18.85 -14.47 -6.21
C ASP A 73 -18.02 -13.43 -6.95
N GLN A 74 -17.05 -12.81 -6.29
CA GLN A 74 -16.07 -11.91 -6.93
C GLN A 74 -14.91 -11.51 -6.00
N VAL A 75 -13.75 -11.11 -6.60
CA VAL A 75 -12.68 -10.41 -5.92
C VAL A 75 -13.02 -8.92 -5.89
N LEU A 76 -13.36 -8.39 -4.73
CA LEU A 76 -13.83 -7.01 -4.60
C LEU A 76 -12.70 -5.99 -4.68
N MET A 77 -11.56 -6.28 -4.01
CA MET A 77 -10.45 -5.33 -3.93
C MET A 77 -9.14 -6.00 -3.49
N PRO A 78 -7.98 -5.38 -3.78
CA PRO A 78 -6.68 -5.80 -3.24
C PRO A 78 -6.64 -5.65 -1.71
N THR A 79 -5.89 -6.52 -1.03
CA THR A 79 -5.74 -6.51 0.43
C THR A 79 -5.39 -5.13 1.01
N PRO A 80 -4.40 -4.38 0.47
CA PRO A 80 -4.08 -3.06 1.02
C PRO A 80 -5.23 -2.05 0.92
N LEU A 81 -6.07 -2.17 -0.11
CA LEU A 81 -7.25 -1.32 -0.22
C LEU A 81 -8.32 -1.74 0.79
N ALA A 82 -8.47 -3.04 1.03
CA ALA A 82 -9.40 -3.54 2.06
C ALA A 82 -9.00 -3.07 3.46
N VAL A 83 -7.69 -3.11 3.79
CA VAL A 83 -7.17 -2.57 5.06
C VAL A 83 -7.43 -1.06 5.16
N MET A 84 -7.19 -0.31 4.09
CA MET A 84 -7.44 1.14 4.05
C MET A 84 -8.92 1.49 4.23
N GLU A 85 -9.83 0.76 3.58
CA GLU A 85 -11.28 0.95 3.76
C GLU A 85 -11.73 0.54 5.17
N GLY A 86 -11.15 -0.53 5.74
CA GLY A 86 -11.36 -0.91 7.13
C GLY A 86 -10.90 0.18 8.10
N ALA A 87 -9.71 0.74 7.89
CA ALA A 87 -9.20 1.86 8.69
C ALA A 87 -10.14 3.08 8.61
N ARG A 88 -10.66 3.39 7.42
CA ARG A 88 -11.63 4.48 7.23
C ARG A 88 -12.93 4.22 7.99
N LEU A 89 -13.45 3.00 7.94
CA LEU A 89 -14.66 2.63 8.69
C LEU A 89 -14.46 2.73 10.21
N VAL A 90 -13.30 2.35 10.71
CA VAL A 90 -12.96 2.48 12.13
C VAL A 90 -12.83 3.96 12.52
N ALA A 91 -12.23 4.79 11.65
CA ALA A 91 -12.10 6.22 11.90
C ALA A 91 -13.45 6.96 11.87
N ASP A 92 -14.28 6.67 10.88
CA ASP A 92 -15.53 7.40 10.63
C ASP A 92 -16.72 6.83 11.40
N GLY A 93 -16.64 5.55 11.75
CA GLY A 93 -17.77 4.79 12.26
C GLY A 93 -18.70 4.29 11.16
N CYS A 94 -19.74 3.62 11.58
CA CYS A 94 -20.79 3.11 10.69
C CYS A 94 -22.16 3.33 11.34
N SER A 95 -23.24 2.96 10.62
CA SER A 95 -24.60 3.09 11.10
C SER A 95 -24.77 2.49 12.52
N GLY A 96 -25.01 3.31 13.51
CA GLY A 96 -25.21 2.93 14.92
C GLY A 96 -23.95 2.88 15.79
N ALA A 97 -22.76 3.12 15.23
CA ALA A 97 -21.51 3.18 16.01
C ALA A 97 -20.67 4.39 15.57
N GLY A 98 -20.30 5.24 16.53
CA GLY A 98 -19.38 6.36 16.29
C GLY A 98 -17.98 5.87 15.95
N GLY A 99 -17.24 6.63 15.13
CA GLY A 99 -15.85 6.34 14.79
C GLY A 99 -14.88 6.78 15.88
N LEU A 100 -13.66 6.28 15.79
CA LEU A 100 -12.56 6.63 16.69
C LEU A 100 -11.90 7.99 16.36
N GLY A 101 -12.23 8.58 15.22
CA GLY A 101 -11.56 9.78 14.71
C GLY A 101 -10.28 9.45 13.92
N GLU A 102 -9.32 10.37 13.93
CA GLU A 102 -8.05 10.19 13.23
C GLU A 102 -7.25 9.02 13.81
N LEU A 103 -6.67 8.21 12.92
CA LEU A 103 -5.90 7.03 13.34
C LEU A 103 -4.83 6.63 12.31
N LEU A 104 -3.89 5.83 12.78
CA LEU A 104 -2.91 5.10 11.96
C LEU A 104 -3.15 3.60 12.13
N VAL A 105 -3.06 2.88 11.01
CA VAL A 105 -2.98 1.41 10.98
C VAL A 105 -1.65 1.02 10.38
N VAL A 106 -0.89 0.20 11.09
CA VAL A 106 0.37 -0.35 10.61
C VAL A 106 0.14 -1.82 10.32
N ASP A 107 0.40 -2.22 9.08
CA ASP A 107 0.23 -3.59 8.58
C ASP A 107 1.61 -4.18 8.20
N PRO A 108 2.30 -4.84 9.14
CA PRO A 108 3.61 -5.44 8.87
C PRO A 108 3.45 -6.73 8.08
N GLY A 109 3.88 -6.69 6.82
CA GLY A 109 3.92 -7.84 5.93
C GLY A 109 5.26 -8.59 5.95
N GLY A 110 5.36 -9.65 5.15
CA GLY A 110 6.60 -10.43 5.05
C GLY A 110 7.74 -9.68 4.35
N ALA A 111 7.45 -8.86 3.34
CA ALA A 111 8.44 -8.11 2.56
C ALA A 111 8.39 -6.60 2.81
N THR A 112 7.22 -6.06 3.08
CA THR A 112 6.97 -4.62 3.26
C THR A 112 6.06 -4.40 4.47
N THR A 113 6.09 -3.19 5.00
CA THR A 113 5.12 -2.72 6.00
C THR A 113 4.28 -1.61 5.39
N ASP A 114 2.97 -1.74 5.44
CA ASP A 114 2.04 -0.71 5.00
C ASP A 114 1.61 0.15 6.19
N VAL A 115 1.60 1.46 5.97
CA VAL A 115 1.08 2.44 6.94
C VAL A 115 -0.12 3.14 6.31
N HIS A 116 -1.29 2.91 6.88
CA HIS A 116 -2.53 3.55 6.48
C HIS A 116 -2.87 4.66 7.47
N SER A 117 -3.04 5.87 7.00
CA SER A 117 -3.45 6.99 7.82
C SER A 117 -4.83 7.51 7.42
N VAL A 118 -5.65 7.79 8.41
CA VAL A 118 -6.90 8.53 8.27
C VAL A 118 -6.79 9.76 9.13
N ALA A 119 -6.52 10.91 8.51
CA ALA A 119 -6.26 12.17 9.23
C ALA A 119 -6.65 13.37 8.36
N SER A 120 -6.92 14.50 8.99
CA SER A 120 -7.26 15.75 8.29
C SER A 120 -6.12 16.34 7.46
N GLY A 121 -4.88 15.89 7.72
CA GLY A 121 -3.68 16.45 7.10
C GLY A 121 -3.31 17.84 7.64
N ALA A 122 -4.04 18.34 8.63
CA ALA A 122 -3.72 19.60 9.28
C ALA A 122 -2.44 19.48 10.11
N PRO A 123 -1.54 20.47 10.08
CA PRO A 123 -0.34 20.47 10.92
C PRO A 123 -0.71 20.40 12.40
N ALA A 124 -0.05 19.52 13.16
CA ALA A 124 -0.25 19.40 14.61
C ALA A 124 0.19 20.66 15.39
N ASN A 125 1.12 21.44 14.84
CA ASN A 125 1.65 22.64 15.46
C ASN A 125 1.10 23.92 14.81
N ALA A 126 0.65 24.85 15.62
CA ALA A 126 0.26 26.18 15.16
C ALA A 126 1.44 26.90 14.52
N GLY A 127 1.21 27.55 13.37
CA GLY A 127 2.23 28.29 12.63
C GLY A 127 3.00 27.50 11.57
N VAL A 128 2.77 26.20 11.44
CA VAL A 128 3.27 25.42 10.31
C VAL A 128 2.41 25.70 9.08
N ILE A 129 3.02 26.21 8.03
CA ILE A 129 2.35 26.43 6.74
C ILE A 129 2.59 25.20 5.88
N PRO A 130 1.53 24.44 5.52
CA PRO A 130 1.65 23.32 4.59
C PRO A 130 2.23 23.80 3.26
N ARG A 131 3.20 23.06 2.74
CA ARG A 131 3.77 23.30 1.42
C ARG A 131 3.53 22.10 0.54
N GLY A 132 3.18 22.32 -0.72
CA GLY A 132 2.90 21.28 -1.70
C GLY A 132 1.40 21.09 -1.92
N LEU A 133 1.05 19.96 -2.53
CA LEU A 133 -0.33 19.61 -2.82
C LEU A 133 -1.09 19.22 -1.54
N PRO A 134 -2.42 19.46 -1.48
CA PRO A 134 -3.24 18.97 -0.38
C PRO A 134 -3.10 17.45 -0.22
N GLU A 135 -2.87 17.00 0.99
CA GLU A 135 -2.84 15.57 1.28
C GLU A 135 -4.27 15.01 1.37
N PRO A 136 -4.53 13.83 0.78
CA PRO A 136 -5.83 13.19 0.93
C PRO A 136 -6.01 12.73 2.39
N ARG A 137 -7.25 12.82 2.90
CA ARG A 137 -7.60 12.40 4.26
C ARG A 137 -7.25 10.94 4.54
N VAL A 138 -7.41 10.08 3.54
CA VAL A 138 -7.04 8.66 3.62
C VAL A 138 -5.84 8.43 2.74
N LYS A 139 -4.74 7.99 3.35
CA LYS A 139 -3.46 7.84 2.69
C LYS A 139 -2.80 6.52 3.09
N ARG A 140 -2.10 5.89 2.14
CA ARG A 140 -1.23 4.73 2.36
C ARG A 140 0.19 5.05 1.94
N THR A 141 1.16 4.67 2.76
CA THR A 141 2.56 4.57 2.40
C THR A 141 3.03 3.13 2.52
N VAL A 142 4.05 2.77 1.78
CA VAL A 142 4.64 1.43 1.78
C VAL A 142 6.11 1.57 2.11
N GLU A 143 6.50 0.98 3.24
CA GLU A 143 7.89 0.91 3.67
C GLU A 143 8.48 -0.40 3.11
N GLY A 144 9.22 -0.28 2.00
CA GLY A 144 9.67 -1.42 1.19
C GLY A 144 10.74 -2.29 1.85
N ASP A 145 11.40 -1.79 2.87
CA ASP A 145 12.51 -2.42 3.60
C ASP A 145 12.19 -2.77 5.05
N LEU A 146 10.93 -2.64 5.46
CA LEU A 146 10.47 -2.95 6.81
C LEU A 146 9.65 -4.24 6.89
N GLY A 147 9.94 -5.23 6.05
CA GLY A 147 9.26 -6.52 6.07
C GLY A 147 9.77 -7.44 7.18
N MET A 148 8.83 -8.14 7.84
CA MET A 148 9.09 -9.02 8.99
C MET A 148 9.73 -10.36 8.64
N ARG A 149 9.94 -10.65 7.35
CA ARG A 149 10.56 -11.88 6.85
C ARG A 149 11.78 -11.56 5.98
N HIS A 150 11.57 -11.05 4.78
CA HIS A 150 12.64 -10.79 3.83
C HIS A 150 13.66 -9.75 4.31
N ASN A 151 13.21 -8.77 5.09
CA ASN A 151 14.02 -7.66 5.58
C ASN A 151 14.18 -7.67 7.12
N ALA A 152 13.81 -8.76 7.80
CA ALA A 152 13.83 -8.84 9.25
C ALA A 152 15.20 -8.48 9.85
N SER A 153 16.28 -8.90 9.23
CA SER A 153 17.65 -8.54 9.66
C SER A 153 17.87 -7.02 9.66
N THR A 154 17.47 -6.33 8.58
CA THR A 154 17.60 -4.86 8.46
C THR A 154 16.76 -4.15 9.51
N VAL A 155 15.51 -4.57 9.69
CA VAL A 155 14.58 -4.01 10.68
C VAL A 155 15.15 -4.15 12.10
N MET A 156 15.62 -5.36 12.45
CA MET A 156 16.16 -5.62 13.79
C MET A 156 17.44 -4.84 14.09
N HIS A 157 18.30 -4.66 13.09
CA HIS A 157 19.51 -3.84 13.24
C HIS A 157 19.15 -2.34 13.40
N ALA A 158 18.19 -1.85 12.61
CA ALA A 158 17.75 -0.45 12.69
C ALA A 158 17.05 -0.13 14.02
N ALA A 159 16.28 -1.08 14.55
CA ALA A 159 15.56 -0.93 15.83
C ALA A 159 16.43 -1.18 17.07
N GLY A 160 17.62 -1.78 16.90
CA GLY A 160 18.52 -2.14 17.99
C GLY A 160 18.29 -3.57 18.49
N LEU A 161 19.07 -4.51 17.95
CA LEU A 161 18.93 -5.94 18.26
C LEU A 161 19.02 -6.25 19.75
N ASP A 162 19.88 -5.57 20.50
CA ASP A 162 20.04 -5.81 21.95
C ASP A 162 18.79 -5.42 22.74
N ALA A 163 18.16 -4.30 22.39
CA ALA A 163 16.94 -3.86 23.03
C ALA A 163 15.77 -4.84 22.77
N ILE A 164 15.63 -5.26 21.52
CA ILE A 164 14.58 -6.22 21.12
C ILE A 164 14.81 -7.58 21.79
N ALA A 165 16.05 -8.06 21.86
CA ALA A 165 16.39 -9.30 22.53
C ALA A 165 16.04 -9.24 24.03
N GLN A 166 16.36 -8.12 24.67
CA GLN A 166 16.03 -7.87 26.06
C GLN A 166 14.50 -7.87 26.31
N ASP A 167 13.75 -7.15 25.49
CA ASP A 167 12.28 -7.07 25.58
C ASP A 167 11.62 -8.45 25.36
N ALA A 168 12.20 -9.27 24.48
CA ALA A 168 11.77 -10.64 24.22
C ALA A 168 12.24 -11.66 25.27
N GLY A 169 13.03 -11.26 26.27
CA GLY A 169 13.62 -12.18 27.26
C GLY A 169 14.66 -13.13 26.66
N LEU A 170 15.31 -12.74 25.58
CA LEU A 170 16.31 -13.52 24.86
C LEU A 170 17.71 -12.95 25.04
N THR A 171 18.72 -13.77 24.81
CA THR A 171 20.08 -13.26 24.59
C THR A 171 20.19 -12.70 23.17
N THR A 172 21.03 -11.70 22.95
CA THR A 172 21.33 -11.15 21.62
C THR A 172 21.74 -12.23 20.60
N ALA A 173 22.56 -13.18 21.06
CA ALA A 173 22.99 -14.31 20.23
C ALA A 173 21.81 -15.21 19.81
N ARG A 174 20.85 -15.46 20.70
CA ARG A 174 19.65 -16.25 20.39
C ARG A 174 18.74 -15.50 19.44
N ALA A 175 18.50 -14.20 19.67
CA ALA A 175 17.72 -13.34 18.79
C ALA A 175 18.32 -13.33 17.38
N ASN A 176 19.64 -13.13 17.25
CA ASN A 176 20.31 -13.13 15.95
C ASN A 176 20.16 -14.49 15.22
N ALA A 177 20.34 -15.60 15.92
CA ALA A 177 20.17 -16.93 15.34
C ALA A 177 18.73 -17.19 14.85
N LEU A 178 17.72 -16.68 15.55
CA LEU A 178 16.32 -16.76 15.11
C LEU A 178 16.09 -15.93 13.84
N ILE A 179 16.60 -14.70 13.79
CA ILE A 179 16.51 -13.84 12.61
C ILE A 179 17.13 -14.51 11.39
N GLU A 180 18.34 -15.05 11.52
CA GLU A 180 19.02 -15.77 10.44
C GLU A 180 18.20 -16.96 9.94
N ARG A 181 17.60 -17.72 10.85
CA ARG A 181 16.72 -18.84 10.48
C ARG A 181 15.47 -18.40 9.72
N PHE A 182 14.81 -17.34 10.16
CA PHE A 182 13.58 -16.85 9.52
C PHE A 182 13.84 -16.07 8.22
N THR A 183 15.00 -15.47 8.06
CA THR A 183 15.41 -14.83 6.79
C THR A 183 15.92 -15.82 5.76
N SER A 184 16.55 -16.93 6.19
CA SER A 184 17.00 -17.99 5.28
C SER A 184 15.85 -18.88 4.78
N ASP A 185 14.79 -19.01 5.56
CA ASP A 185 13.57 -19.74 5.21
C ASP A 185 12.35 -18.89 5.58
N VAL A 186 11.92 -18.06 4.62
CA VAL A 186 10.84 -17.08 4.81
C VAL A 186 9.45 -17.72 4.96
N GLU A 187 9.28 -18.96 4.55
CA GLU A 187 8.04 -19.73 4.70
C GLU A 187 7.97 -20.46 6.06
N ARG A 188 9.06 -20.47 6.80
CA ARG A 188 9.10 -21.14 8.10
C ARG A 188 8.14 -20.49 9.09
N LEU A 189 7.31 -21.31 9.71
CA LEU A 189 6.48 -20.90 10.85
C LEU A 189 7.29 -21.13 12.16
N PRO A 190 7.15 -20.22 13.15
CA PRO A 190 7.74 -20.42 14.46
C PRO A 190 7.14 -21.65 15.14
N ALA A 191 7.97 -22.45 15.79
CA ALA A 191 7.51 -23.52 16.68
C ALA A 191 7.13 -22.92 18.05
N GLY A 192 6.31 -23.62 18.83
CA GLY A 192 5.72 -23.10 20.06
C GLY A 192 6.70 -22.59 21.11
N ASP A 193 7.98 -22.92 21.01
CA ASP A 193 9.05 -22.55 21.95
C ASP A 193 10.05 -21.53 21.33
N GLU A 194 9.77 -20.98 20.16
CA GLU A 194 10.65 -20.05 19.42
C GLU A 194 10.28 -18.58 19.57
#